data_5521b57490d34f680b07cfa6de4f6041
#
_entry.id   5521b57490d34f680b07cfa6de4f6041
#
_cell.length_a   1.000
_cell.length_b   1.000
_cell.length_c   1.000
_cell.angle_alpha   90.00
_cell.angle_beta   90.00
_cell.angle_gamma   90.00
#
_symmetry.space_group_name_H-M   'P 1'
#
loop_
_entity.id
_entity.type
_entity.pdbx_description
1 polymer ?
#
loop_
_entity_poly.entity_id
_entity_poly.type
_entity_poly.pdbx_seq_one_letter_code
_entity_poly.pdbx_strand_id
1 'polypeptide(L)'
;NMFAIAATNMILRDDGNSNIKCEDFLRQNPAQVQLKGATVGMMNPPYSQGSKEDPSQYELSFVEHLLDSLTEGAKAAVIVPQSSMTGKTKDEQTFKENILKHHTLEGVITCNTDTFYGVGTNPVIAIFTAHEPHPEDKVCKFIDFRNDGYEVRAHIGLVEGDSAKDKKQHLLDAWFGRTKAASKFCVEST
;
A
#
# COMPACT_ATOMS: atom_id res chain seq x y z
N ASN A 1 -10.77 21.92 -3.99
CA ASN A 1 -9.52 21.61 -4.68
C ASN A 1 -8.64 20.73 -3.76
N MET A 2 -8.36 19.50 -4.18
CA MET A 2 -7.59 18.51 -3.40
C MET A 2 -6.17 19.02 -3.06
N PHE A 3 -5.56 19.78 -3.95
CA PHE A 3 -4.25 20.40 -3.69
C PHE A 3 -4.28 21.32 -2.46
N ALA A 4 -5.29 22.21 -2.36
CA ALA A 4 -5.41 23.11 -1.21
C ALA A 4 -5.62 22.32 0.11
N ILE A 5 -6.43 21.26 0.07
CA ILE A 5 -6.67 20.40 1.25
C ILE A 5 -5.36 19.70 1.66
N ALA A 6 -4.64 19.12 0.71
CA ALA A 6 -3.36 18.45 0.98
C ALA A 6 -2.34 19.43 1.56
N ALA A 7 -2.15 20.58 0.94
CA ALA A 7 -1.23 21.62 1.41
C ALA A 7 -1.58 22.10 2.83
N THR A 8 -2.87 22.36 3.09
CA THR A 8 -3.33 22.75 4.43
C THR A 8 -3.08 21.66 5.47
N ASN A 9 -3.33 20.39 5.14
CA ASN A 9 -3.07 19.27 6.04
C ASN A 9 -1.58 19.15 6.39
N MET A 10 -0.70 19.32 5.42
CA MET A 10 0.75 19.27 5.66
C MET A 10 1.19 20.40 6.56
N ILE A 11 0.75 21.64 6.30
CA ILE A 11 1.04 22.80 7.16
C ILE A 11 0.55 22.56 8.60
N LEU A 12 -0.68 22.06 8.78
CA LEU A 12 -1.25 21.79 10.11
C LEU A 12 -0.52 20.65 10.85
N ARG A 13 0.29 19.87 10.15
CA ARG A 13 1.14 18.80 10.72
C ARG A 13 2.62 19.18 10.80
N ASP A 14 2.92 20.47 10.77
CA ASP A 14 4.28 21.04 10.82
C ASP A 14 5.19 20.62 9.65
N ASP A 15 4.61 20.20 8.53
CA ASP A 15 5.33 19.87 7.30
C ASP A 15 5.11 20.95 6.21
N GLY A 16 5.61 22.15 6.48
CA GLY A 16 5.51 23.29 5.56
C GLY A 16 6.45 23.22 4.36
N ASN A 17 7.38 22.26 4.32
CA ASN A 17 8.39 22.13 3.25
C ASN A 17 8.02 21.05 2.22
N SER A 18 6.82 20.48 2.27
CA SER A 18 6.39 19.43 1.33
C SER A 18 6.30 19.93 -0.10
N ASN A 19 6.90 19.20 -1.02
CA ASN A 19 6.81 19.43 -2.46
C ASN A 19 5.49 18.92 -3.04
N ILE A 20 4.35 19.48 -2.62
CA ILE A 20 3.03 19.10 -3.14
C ILE A 20 2.86 19.71 -4.52
N LYS A 21 2.44 18.89 -5.48
CA LYS A 21 2.14 19.29 -6.85
C LYS A 21 0.69 19.02 -7.21
N CYS A 22 0.10 19.87 -8.04
CA CYS A 22 -1.23 19.69 -8.60
C CYS A 22 -1.09 19.20 -10.03
N GLU A 23 -0.78 17.93 -10.19
CA GLU A 23 -0.52 17.27 -11.47
C GLU A 23 -1.21 15.92 -11.52
N ASP A 24 -1.46 15.41 -12.72
CA ASP A 24 -1.93 14.03 -12.93
C ASP A 24 -0.72 13.10 -12.76
N PHE A 25 -0.76 12.24 -11.74
CA PHE A 25 0.35 11.37 -11.40
C PHE A 25 0.68 10.38 -12.54
N LEU A 26 -0.32 9.77 -13.15
CA LEU A 26 -0.11 8.78 -14.22
C LEU A 26 0.42 9.40 -15.53
N ARG A 27 0.33 10.72 -15.70
CA ARG A 27 0.91 11.43 -16.85
C ARG A 27 2.36 11.87 -16.64
N GLN A 28 2.88 11.76 -15.43
CA GLN A 28 4.29 12.06 -15.17
C GLN A 28 5.16 10.93 -15.76
N ASN A 29 6.34 11.28 -16.25
CA ASN A 29 7.32 10.27 -16.65
C ASN A 29 8.02 9.72 -15.41
N PRO A 30 7.85 8.42 -15.07
CA PRO A 30 8.46 7.82 -13.88
C PRO A 30 9.98 8.04 -13.81
N ALA A 31 10.70 7.91 -14.92
CA ALA A 31 12.14 8.12 -14.97
C ALA A 31 12.55 9.55 -14.56
N GLN A 32 11.74 10.56 -14.89
CA GLN A 32 11.97 11.93 -14.45
C GLN A 32 11.67 12.13 -12.95
N VAL A 33 10.68 11.43 -12.43
CA VAL A 33 10.37 11.43 -11.00
C VAL A 33 11.48 10.71 -10.22
N GLN A 34 11.98 9.58 -10.70
CA GLN A 34 13.08 8.80 -10.13
C GLN A 34 14.35 9.64 -9.92
N LEU A 35 14.67 10.57 -10.82
CA LEU A 35 15.80 11.48 -10.69
C LEU A 35 15.75 12.37 -9.43
N LYS A 36 14.60 12.49 -8.77
CA LYS A 36 14.45 13.19 -7.48
C LYS A 36 14.97 12.39 -6.29
N GLY A 37 15.29 11.11 -6.48
CA GLY A 37 15.97 10.29 -5.49
C GLY A 37 15.07 9.82 -4.34
N ALA A 38 13.76 9.63 -4.55
CA ALA A 38 12.86 9.12 -3.53
C ALA A 38 13.17 7.65 -3.20
N THR A 39 13.50 7.37 -1.94
CA THR A 39 13.84 6.03 -1.44
C THR A 39 12.69 5.35 -0.70
N VAL A 40 11.60 6.06 -0.47
CA VAL A 40 10.38 5.53 0.15
C VAL A 40 9.17 6.02 -0.62
N GLY A 41 8.26 5.09 -0.94
CA GLY A 41 6.97 5.36 -1.55
C GLY A 41 5.82 4.98 -0.62
N MET A 42 4.80 5.82 -0.54
CA MET A 42 3.53 5.50 0.14
C MET A 42 2.38 5.96 -0.74
N MET A 43 1.36 5.10 -0.89
CA MET A 43 0.22 5.43 -1.74
C MET A 43 -1.07 4.78 -1.24
N ASN A 44 -2.14 5.54 -1.38
CA ASN A 44 -3.52 5.06 -1.36
C ASN A 44 -4.14 5.53 -2.69
N PRO A 45 -4.13 4.71 -3.76
CA PRO A 45 -4.69 5.10 -5.05
C PRO A 45 -6.21 5.22 -4.98
N PRO A 46 -6.85 5.89 -5.95
CA PRO A 46 -8.30 5.88 -6.04
C PRO A 46 -8.80 4.47 -6.37
N TYR A 47 -9.89 4.03 -5.69
CA TYR A 47 -10.44 2.70 -5.89
C TYR A 47 -11.55 2.70 -6.94
N SER A 48 -11.67 1.59 -7.68
CA SER A 48 -12.76 1.33 -8.63
C SER A 48 -12.91 2.38 -9.74
N GLN A 49 -11.82 2.99 -10.16
CA GLN A 49 -11.80 3.92 -11.31
C GLN A 49 -11.51 3.19 -12.62
N GLY A 50 -10.81 2.06 -12.57
CA GLY A 50 -10.47 1.26 -13.74
C GLY A 50 -11.66 0.49 -14.30
N SER A 51 -11.64 0.27 -15.61
CA SER A 51 -12.60 -0.57 -16.33
C SER A 51 -11.89 -1.38 -17.42
N LYS A 52 -12.61 -2.27 -18.10
CA LYS A 52 -12.05 -3.00 -19.24
C LYS A 52 -11.71 -2.07 -20.42
N GLU A 53 -12.42 -0.96 -20.53
CA GLU A 53 -12.22 0.07 -21.56
C GLU A 53 -11.04 0.98 -21.21
N ASP A 54 -10.76 1.17 -19.93
CA ASP A 54 -9.62 1.96 -19.43
C ASP A 54 -8.91 1.25 -18.27
N PRO A 55 -8.07 0.24 -18.56
CA PRO A 55 -7.31 -0.47 -17.54
C PRO A 55 -6.24 0.39 -16.85
N SER A 56 -5.85 1.52 -17.45
CA SER A 56 -4.83 2.42 -16.86
C SER A 56 -5.27 3.04 -15.53
N GLN A 57 -6.55 2.99 -15.21
CA GLN A 57 -7.13 3.50 -13.97
C GLN A 57 -7.30 2.41 -12.89
N TYR A 58 -6.86 1.17 -13.12
CA TYR A 58 -6.82 0.17 -12.06
C TYR A 58 -5.80 0.51 -10.98
N GLU A 59 -6.07 0.14 -9.76
CA GLU A 59 -5.20 0.39 -8.60
C GLU A 59 -3.75 -0.09 -8.84
N LEU A 60 -3.59 -1.24 -9.50
CA LEU A 60 -2.27 -1.81 -9.80
C LEU A 60 -1.47 -0.98 -10.81
N SER A 61 -2.13 -0.24 -11.71
CA SER A 61 -1.45 0.69 -12.60
C SER A 61 -0.80 1.83 -11.84
N PHE A 62 -1.48 2.36 -10.81
CA PHE A 62 -0.91 3.38 -9.91
C PHE A 62 0.26 2.81 -9.11
N VAL A 63 0.15 1.54 -8.67
CA VAL A 63 1.23 0.88 -7.93
C VAL A 63 2.47 0.72 -8.80
N GLU A 64 2.33 0.20 -10.03
CA GLU A 64 3.41 0.06 -11.00
C GLU A 64 4.09 1.42 -11.24
N HIS A 65 3.31 2.45 -11.54
CA HIS A 65 3.82 3.81 -11.78
C HIS A 65 4.56 4.40 -10.57
N LEU A 66 4.08 4.14 -9.34
CA LEU A 66 4.79 4.52 -8.12
C LEU A 66 6.15 3.82 -8.04
N LEU A 67 6.18 2.50 -8.19
CA LEU A 67 7.40 1.71 -8.09
C LEU A 67 8.44 2.14 -9.13
N ASP A 68 8.02 2.36 -10.37
CA ASP A 68 8.87 2.87 -11.45
C ASP A 68 9.44 4.28 -11.15
N SER A 69 8.74 5.07 -10.34
CA SER A 69 9.13 6.43 -9.97
C SER A 69 10.12 6.50 -8.80
N LEU A 70 10.37 5.38 -8.12
CA LEU A 70 11.30 5.31 -6.99
C LEU A 70 12.73 4.96 -7.44
N THR A 71 13.70 5.17 -6.55
CA THR A 71 15.08 4.71 -6.79
C THR A 71 15.18 3.19 -6.64
N GLU A 72 16.22 2.58 -7.21
CA GLU A 72 16.53 1.17 -7.03
C GLU A 72 16.68 0.81 -5.54
N GLY A 73 16.08 -0.31 -5.12
CA GLY A 73 16.07 -0.77 -3.74
C GLY A 73 15.13 0.01 -2.80
N ALA A 74 14.43 1.03 -3.31
CA ALA A 74 13.47 1.80 -2.51
C ALA A 74 12.33 0.94 -1.98
N LYS A 75 11.82 1.26 -0.80
CA LYS A 75 10.68 0.54 -0.20
C LYS A 75 9.38 1.29 -0.47
N ALA A 76 8.35 0.55 -0.87
CA ALA A 76 7.02 1.12 -1.06
C ALA A 76 5.98 0.36 -0.24
N ALA A 77 5.06 1.11 0.36
CA ALA A 77 3.86 0.58 1.01
C ALA A 77 2.62 1.17 0.34
N VAL A 78 1.78 0.32 -0.20
CA VAL A 78 0.56 0.73 -0.91
C VAL A 78 -0.65 0.09 -0.27
N ILE A 79 -1.71 0.89 -0.05
CA ILE A 79 -2.97 0.36 0.46
C ILE A 79 -3.95 0.26 -0.70
N VAL A 80 -4.42 -0.97 -0.98
CA VAL A 80 -5.29 -1.29 -2.11
C VAL A 80 -6.42 -2.23 -1.66
N PRO A 81 -7.53 -2.35 -2.40
CA PRO A 81 -8.51 -3.39 -2.14
C PRO A 81 -7.87 -4.79 -2.24
N GLN A 82 -8.29 -5.69 -1.36
CA GLN A 82 -7.84 -7.09 -1.42
C GLN A 82 -8.12 -7.73 -2.79
N SER A 83 -9.21 -7.33 -3.44
CA SER A 83 -9.55 -7.78 -4.79
C SER A 83 -8.46 -7.49 -5.82
N SER A 84 -7.78 -6.34 -5.73
CA SER A 84 -6.67 -5.99 -6.64
C SER A 84 -5.50 -6.99 -6.53
N MET A 85 -5.24 -7.52 -5.32
CA MET A 85 -4.19 -8.53 -5.11
C MET A 85 -4.63 -9.94 -5.50
N THR A 86 -5.91 -10.30 -5.27
CA THR A 86 -6.44 -11.66 -5.51
C THR A 86 -7.19 -11.80 -6.82
N GLY A 87 -7.43 -10.72 -7.55
CA GLY A 87 -8.16 -10.68 -8.80
C GLY A 87 -7.52 -11.55 -9.89
N LYS A 88 -8.37 -12.12 -10.75
CA LYS A 88 -7.97 -13.10 -11.77
C LYS A 88 -8.34 -12.68 -13.20
N THR A 89 -8.75 -11.43 -13.39
CA THR A 89 -8.96 -10.91 -14.74
C THR A 89 -7.63 -10.85 -15.48
N LYS A 90 -7.68 -10.89 -16.81
CA LYS A 90 -6.47 -10.85 -17.64
C LYS A 90 -5.64 -9.59 -17.38
N ASP A 91 -6.31 -8.46 -17.23
CA ASP A 91 -5.64 -7.17 -17.00
C ASP A 91 -4.95 -7.15 -15.62
N GLU A 92 -5.64 -7.61 -14.56
CA GLU A 92 -5.06 -7.70 -13.21
C GLU A 92 -3.88 -8.67 -13.16
N GLN A 93 -3.94 -9.79 -13.90
CA GLN A 93 -2.82 -10.72 -14.01
C GLN A 93 -1.64 -10.07 -14.73
N THR A 94 -1.88 -9.36 -15.83
CA THR A 94 -0.84 -8.65 -16.57
C THR A 94 -0.13 -7.61 -15.71
N PHE A 95 -0.87 -6.79 -14.95
CA PHE A 95 -0.26 -5.83 -14.03
C PHE A 95 0.57 -6.51 -12.95
N LYS A 96 0.07 -7.59 -12.34
CA LYS A 96 0.83 -8.33 -11.32
C LYS A 96 2.11 -8.95 -11.89
N GLU A 97 2.05 -9.56 -13.07
CA GLU A 97 3.22 -10.10 -13.77
C GLU A 97 4.25 -9.02 -14.08
N ASN A 98 3.80 -7.86 -14.57
CA ASN A 98 4.69 -6.73 -14.86
C ASN A 98 5.35 -6.20 -13.58
N ILE A 99 4.57 -6.01 -12.52
CA ILE A 99 5.10 -5.55 -11.24
C ILE A 99 6.18 -6.54 -10.75
N LEU A 100 5.89 -7.83 -10.69
CA LEU A 100 6.82 -8.84 -10.19
C LEU A 100 8.03 -9.05 -11.11
N LYS A 101 7.91 -8.76 -12.39
CA LYS A 101 9.04 -8.80 -13.33
C LYS A 101 10.11 -7.74 -13.04
N HIS A 102 9.72 -6.61 -12.45
CA HIS A 102 10.60 -5.46 -12.26
C HIS A 102 10.81 -5.10 -10.79
N HIS A 103 9.91 -5.55 -9.90
CA HIS A 103 9.88 -5.19 -8.48
C HIS A 103 9.61 -6.42 -7.62
N THR A 104 10.06 -6.40 -6.37
CA THR A 104 9.87 -7.51 -5.43
C THR A 104 8.70 -7.22 -4.49
N LEU A 105 7.74 -8.15 -4.39
CA LEU A 105 6.76 -8.17 -3.30
C LEU A 105 7.41 -8.71 -2.03
N GLU A 106 7.42 -7.94 -0.96
CA GLU A 106 7.94 -8.36 0.35
C GLU A 106 6.86 -9.04 1.20
N GLY A 107 5.62 -8.62 1.04
CA GLY A 107 4.48 -9.22 1.72
C GLY A 107 3.22 -8.37 1.69
N VAL A 108 2.15 -8.91 2.27
CA VAL A 108 0.81 -8.31 2.30
C VAL A 108 0.25 -8.38 3.71
N ILE A 109 -0.30 -7.27 4.19
CA ILE A 109 -0.96 -7.15 5.48
C ILE A 109 -2.44 -6.88 5.23
N THR A 110 -3.32 -7.78 5.67
CA THR A 110 -4.77 -7.57 5.58
C THR A 110 -5.21 -6.68 6.73
N CYS A 111 -5.81 -5.53 6.40
CA CYS A 111 -6.25 -4.54 7.39
C CYS A 111 -7.66 -4.83 7.91
N ASN A 112 -8.03 -4.12 8.98
CA ASN A 112 -9.40 -4.09 9.50
C ASN A 112 -10.36 -3.65 8.37
N THR A 113 -11.50 -4.32 8.26
CA THR A 113 -12.55 -4.00 7.25
C THR A 113 -13.14 -2.61 7.43
N ASP A 114 -13.07 -2.08 8.65
CA ASP A 114 -13.54 -0.73 9.00
C ASP A 114 -12.46 0.34 8.89
N THR A 115 -11.25 0.02 8.39
CA THR A 115 -10.16 0.99 8.17
C THR A 115 -10.64 2.21 7.38
N PHE A 116 -11.51 1.99 6.39
CA PHE A 116 -12.23 3.06 5.69
C PHE A 116 -13.69 3.03 6.11
N TYR A 117 -13.99 3.62 7.27
CA TYR A 117 -15.33 3.63 7.86
C TYR A 117 -16.41 4.07 6.85
N GLY A 118 -17.46 3.24 6.74
CA GLY A 118 -18.57 3.48 5.82
C GLY A 118 -18.31 3.11 4.35
N VAL A 119 -17.12 2.61 4.03
CA VAL A 119 -16.78 2.10 2.70
C VAL A 119 -16.62 0.58 2.79
N GLY A 120 -17.45 -0.19 2.11
CA GLY A 120 -17.45 -1.67 2.17
C GLY A 120 -16.26 -2.31 1.44
N THR A 121 -15.04 -1.87 1.73
CA THR A 121 -13.81 -2.35 1.09
C THR A 121 -12.96 -3.11 2.11
N ASN A 122 -12.39 -4.25 1.71
CA ASN A 122 -11.39 -4.97 2.48
C ASN A 122 -10.00 -4.49 2.06
N PRO A 123 -9.36 -3.56 2.78
CA PRO A 123 -8.06 -3.03 2.39
C PRO A 123 -6.94 -3.97 2.79
N VAL A 124 -5.89 -3.98 1.97
CA VAL A 124 -4.62 -4.61 2.29
C VAL A 124 -3.48 -3.63 2.07
N ILE A 125 -2.42 -3.74 2.86
CA ILE A 125 -1.17 -3.04 2.62
C ILE A 125 -0.22 -4.03 1.94
N ALA A 126 0.16 -3.75 0.70
CA ALA A 126 1.20 -4.48 0.00
C ALA A 126 2.53 -3.71 0.09
N ILE A 127 3.61 -4.42 0.39
CA ILE A 127 4.94 -3.84 0.59
C ILE A 127 5.86 -4.38 -0.49
N PHE A 128 6.57 -3.47 -1.16
CA PHE A 128 7.44 -3.78 -2.29
C PHE A 128 8.85 -3.21 -2.11
N THR A 129 9.78 -3.82 -2.83
CA THR A 129 11.10 -3.24 -3.15
C THR A 129 11.12 -2.89 -4.64
N ALA A 130 11.43 -1.64 -4.94
CA ALA A 130 11.45 -1.13 -6.31
C ALA A 130 12.71 -1.53 -7.06
N HIS A 131 12.57 -1.80 -8.37
CA HIS A 131 13.64 -2.12 -9.34
C HIS A 131 14.49 -3.34 -8.99
N GLU A 132 13.93 -4.27 -8.21
CA GLU A 132 14.50 -5.57 -7.95
C GLU A 132 13.50 -6.64 -8.45
N PRO A 133 13.76 -7.39 -9.52
CA PRO A 133 12.88 -8.45 -9.99
C PRO A 133 12.55 -9.45 -8.88
N HIS A 134 11.29 -9.88 -8.81
CA HIS A 134 10.86 -10.83 -7.77
C HIS A 134 11.50 -12.20 -7.97
N PRO A 135 12.32 -12.69 -7.01
CA PRO A 135 12.92 -14.02 -7.13
C PRO A 135 11.84 -15.12 -7.01
N GLU A 136 12.00 -16.22 -7.76
CA GLU A 136 11.05 -17.35 -7.75
C GLU A 136 10.93 -18.03 -6.37
N ASP A 137 12.01 -17.99 -5.58
CA ASP A 137 12.11 -18.58 -4.24
C ASP A 137 11.91 -17.55 -3.13
N LYS A 138 11.46 -16.33 -3.46
CA LYS A 138 11.23 -15.27 -2.48
C LYS A 138 10.12 -15.64 -1.52
N VAL A 139 10.47 -15.72 -0.25
CA VAL A 139 9.49 -15.88 0.83
C VAL A 139 8.83 -14.55 1.15
N CYS A 140 7.53 -14.45 0.91
CA CYS A 140 6.70 -13.30 1.24
C CYS A 140 5.96 -13.52 2.55
N LYS A 141 5.70 -12.43 3.29
CA LYS A 141 4.91 -12.46 4.53
C LYS A 141 3.47 -12.07 4.27
N PHE A 142 2.54 -12.91 4.69
CA PHE A 142 1.10 -12.64 4.65
C PHE A 142 0.57 -12.55 6.07
N ILE A 143 0.15 -11.34 6.48
CA ILE A 143 -0.25 -11.06 7.86
C ILE A 143 -1.72 -10.70 7.91
N ASP A 144 -2.49 -11.39 8.77
CA ASP A 144 -3.86 -11.03 9.09
C ASP A 144 -3.89 -10.04 10.26
N PHE A 145 -4.02 -8.76 9.94
CA PHE A 145 -4.10 -7.68 10.92
C PHE A 145 -5.50 -7.07 11.04
N ARG A 146 -6.55 -7.81 10.64
CA ARG A 146 -7.94 -7.35 10.75
C ARG A 146 -8.35 -7.05 12.18
N ASN A 147 -7.78 -7.74 13.16
CA ASN A 147 -7.99 -7.46 14.57
C ASN A 147 -6.88 -6.54 15.09
N ASP A 148 -6.88 -5.28 14.63
CA ASP A 148 -5.86 -4.27 14.93
C ASP A 148 -6.05 -3.55 16.28
N GLY A 149 -7.15 -3.84 16.98
CA GLY A 149 -7.48 -3.22 18.27
C GLY A 149 -8.22 -1.91 18.17
N TYR A 150 -8.63 -1.49 16.96
CA TYR A 150 -9.54 -0.37 16.77
C TYR A 150 -10.99 -0.84 16.80
N GLU A 151 -11.87 0.02 17.29
CA GLU A 151 -13.29 -0.25 17.48
C GLU A 151 -14.14 0.84 16.79
N VAL A 152 -15.23 0.42 16.15
CA VAL A 152 -16.19 1.36 15.57
C VAL A 152 -17.08 1.91 16.67
N ARG A 153 -17.10 3.24 16.83
CA ARG A 153 -18.03 3.94 17.70
C ARG A 153 -19.03 4.76 16.88
N ALA A 154 -20.30 4.62 17.23
CA ALA A 154 -21.38 5.35 16.55
C ALA A 154 -21.09 6.85 16.50
N HIS A 155 -21.29 7.45 15.33
CA HIS A 155 -21.07 8.88 15.03
C HIS A 155 -19.63 9.41 15.15
N ILE A 156 -18.67 8.57 15.57
CA ILE A 156 -17.26 8.94 15.71
C ILE A 156 -16.40 8.27 14.65
N GLY A 157 -16.74 7.03 14.28
CA GLY A 157 -15.95 6.21 13.37
C GLY A 157 -15.02 5.26 14.13
N LEU A 158 -13.85 4.99 13.56
CA LEU A 158 -12.87 4.07 14.11
C LEU A 158 -12.08 4.77 15.23
N VAL A 159 -12.03 4.16 16.41
CA VAL A 159 -11.35 4.70 17.60
C VAL A 159 -10.31 3.70 18.10
N GLU A 160 -9.19 4.21 18.57
CA GLU A 160 -8.13 3.40 19.19
C GLU A 160 -8.65 2.76 20.48
N GLY A 161 -8.65 1.42 20.53
CA GLY A 161 -8.94 0.64 21.73
C GLY A 161 -7.68 0.38 22.56
N ASP A 162 -7.84 -0.10 23.79
CA ASP A 162 -6.74 -0.30 24.74
C ASP A 162 -5.64 -1.25 24.23
N SER A 163 -5.99 -2.21 23.38
CA SER A 163 -5.07 -3.20 22.82
C SER A 163 -4.37 -2.77 21.52
N ALA A 164 -4.73 -1.63 20.93
CA ALA A 164 -4.25 -1.25 19.61
C ALA A 164 -2.73 -1.07 19.55
N LYS A 165 -2.13 -0.48 20.58
CA LYS A 165 -0.66 -0.29 20.67
C LYS A 165 0.08 -1.61 20.72
N ASP A 166 -0.38 -2.56 21.54
CA ASP A 166 0.24 -3.87 21.69
C ASP A 166 0.11 -4.68 20.39
N LYS A 167 -1.05 -4.60 19.73
CA LYS A 167 -1.26 -5.26 18.43
C LYS A 167 -0.39 -4.67 17.33
N LYS A 168 -0.25 -3.34 17.29
CA LYS A 168 0.69 -2.68 16.39
C LYS A 168 2.13 -3.13 16.64
N GLN A 169 2.56 -3.20 17.88
CA GLN A 169 3.90 -3.69 18.22
C GLN A 169 4.08 -5.15 17.79
N HIS A 170 3.06 -5.99 18.01
CA HIS A 170 3.08 -7.38 17.57
C HIS A 170 3.17 -7.52 16.05
N LEU A 171 2.45 -6.67 15.29
CA LEU A 171 2.59 -6.60 13.83
C LEU A 171 4.03 -6.28 13.41
N LEU A 172 4.64 -5.27 14.02
CA LEU A 172 6.01 -4.89 13.72
C LEU A 172 7.01 -6.01 14.06
N ASP A 173 6.81 -6.69 15.18
CA ASP A 173 7.65 -7.81 15.59
C ASP A 173 7.52 -9.01 14.65
N ALA A 174 6.31 -9.28 14.13
CA ALA A 174 6.08 -10.28 13.11
C ALA A 174 6.76 -9.90 11.79
N TRP A 175 6.56 -8.66 11.36
CA TRP A 175 7.14 -8.18 10.11
C TRP A 175 8.67 -8.26 10.12
N PHE A 176 9.29 -7.83 11.19
CA PHE A 176 10.76 -7.85 11.33
C PHE A 176 11.32 -9.17 11.87
N GLY A 177 10.50 -10.20 12.07
CA GLY A 177 10.95 -11.52 12.53
C GLY A 177 11.53 -11.52 13.96
N ARG A 178 11.12 -10.56 14.82
CA ARG A 178 11.67 -10.41 16.17
C ARG A 178 11.10 -11.42 17.17
N THR A 179 9.97 -12.05 16.88
CA THR A 179 9.33 -13.04 17.76
C THR A 179 8.83 -14.26 17.00
N LYS A 180 8.97 -15.46 17.60
CA LYS A 180 8.38 -16.72 17.08
C LYS A 180 6.86 -16.78 17.27
N ALA A 181 6.28 -15.93 18.10
CA ALA A 181 4.83 -15.88 18.35
C ALA A 181 4.03 -15.30 17.15
N ALA A 182 4.70 -14.71 16.20
CA ALA A 182 4.13 -14.19 14.97
C ALA A 182 3.41 -15.25 14.12
N SER A 183 3.74 -16.53 14.27
CA SER A 183 3.26 -17.64 13.44
C SER A 183 1.75 -17.89 13.46
N LYS A 184 0.98 -17.32 14.41
CA LYS A 184 -0.46 -17.52 14.50
C LYS A 184 -1.25 -16.66 13.51
N PHE A 185 -0.72 -15.52 13.08
CA PHE A 185 -1.37 -14.62 12.16
C PHE A 185 -0.47 -14.20 11.00
N CYS A 186 0.76 -14.69 10.95
CA CYS A 186 1.70 -14.49 9.86
C CYS A 186 2.00 -15.82 9.19
N VAL A 187 1.71 -15.91 7.89
CA VAL A 187 2.06 -17.04 7.04
C VAL A 187 3.15 -16.59 6.09
N GLU A 188 4.18 -17.42 5.93
CA GLU A 188 5.25 -17.22 4.95
C GLU A 188 5.04 -18.19 3.79
N SER A 189 5.07 -17.67 2.56
CA SER A 189 4.90 -18.46 1.32
C SER A 189 5.72 -17.84 0.19
N THR A 190 6.18 -18.68 -0.70
CA THR A 190 6.73 -18.31 -2.01
C THR A 190 5.63 -18.09 -3.01
#